data_2f6baee3e2a19951f8b41d41364dd22b
#
_entry.id   2f6baee3e2a19951f8b41d41364dd22b
#
_cell.length_a   1.000
_cell.length_b   1.000
_cell.length_c   1.000
_cell.angle_alpha   90.00
_cell.angle_beta   90.00
_cell.angle_gamma   90.00
#
_symmetry.space_group_name_H-M   'P 1'
#
loop_
_entity.id
_entity.type
_entity.pdbx_description
1 polymer ?
#
loop_
_entity_poly.entity_id
_entity_poly.type
_entity_poly.pdbx_seq_one_letter_code
_entity_poly.pdbx_strand_id
1 'polypeptide(L)'
;MKQLQHAIELGATMYIPATHEQLWEVTEGIKFPILKSIAVCLEDAVLEKDIQTAMVNLKLLLQKRLEQPNSKAPAIFIRPRNIEMAKHIVDWDLNHTYSGMILPKFTLHDLKQWMDVLPSNIN
;
A
#
# COMPACT_ATOMS: atom_id res chain seq x y z
N MET A 1 -11.47 9.82 21.78
CA MET A 1 -10.28 8.99 21.94
C MET A 1 -10.58 7.50 22.03
N LYS A 2 -11.64 7.13 22.76
CA LYS A 2 -12.04 5.71 22.81
C LYS A 2 -12.36 5.13 21.43
N GLN A 3 -12.99 5.91 20.55
CA GLN A 3 -13.32 5.43 19.21
C GLN A 3 -12.08 5.19 18.36
N LEU A 4 -11.09 6.08 18.46
CA LEU A 4 -9.83 5.92 17.73
C LEU A 4 -9.06 4.68 18.23
N GLN A 5 -8.96 4.54 19.54
CA GLN A 5 -8.27 3.39 20.13
C GLN A 5 -8.96 2.08 19.74
N HIS A 6 -10.29 2.06 19.78
CA HIS A 6 -11.06 0.88 19.39
C HIS A 6 -10.85 0.53 17.92
N ALA A 7 -10.84 1.54 17.04
CA ALA A 7 -10.60 1.33 15.62
C ALA A 7 -9.19 0.76 15.37
N ILE A 8 -8.19 1.26 16.09
CA ILE A 8 -6.82 0.75 15.98
C ILE A 8 -6.74 -0.70 16.44
N GLU A 9 -7.42 -1.04 17.54
CA GLU A 9 -7.46 -2.40 18.05
C GLU A 9 -8.11 -3.36 17.07
N LEU A 10 -9.11 -2.88 16.31
CA LEU A 10 -9.78 -3.65 15.28
C LEU A 10 -9.00 -3.72 13.97
N GLY A 11 -7.83 -3.07 13.91
CA GLY A 11 -7.00 -3.11 12.72
C GLY A 11 -7.22 -1.95 11.77
N ALA A 12 -7.46 -0.74 12.31
CA ALA A 12 -7.60 0.45 11.48
C ALA A 12 -6.37 0.64 10.59
N THR A 13 -6.59 1.09 9.36
CA THR A 13 -5.54 1.32 8.40
C THR A 13 -5.06 2.75 8.46
N MET A 14 -3.75 2.95 8.61
CA MET A 14 -3.14 4.25 8.49
C MET A 14 -2.71 4.50 7.05
N TYR A 15 -3.02 5.67 6.51
CA TYR A 15 -2.62 6.05 5.16
C TYR A 15 -1.33 6.85 5.21
N ILE A 16 -0.37 6.52 4.35
CA ILE A 16 0.91 7.22 4.28
C ILE A 16 1.31 7.39 2.81
N PRO A 17 1.74 8.59 2.39
CA PRO A 17 2.19 8.77 1.01
C PRO A 17 3.51 8.02 0.77
N ALA A 18 3.68 7.48 -0.43
CA ALA A 18 4.89 6.74 -0.80
C ALA A 18 6.13 7.64 -0.81
N THR A 19 5.95 8.96 -0.79
CA THR A 19 7.05 9.92 -0.74
C THR A 19 7.50 10.25 0.67
N HIS A 20 6.82 9.71 1.70
CA HIS A 20 7.15 10.03 3.10
C HIS A 20 8.53 9.50 3.44
N GLU A 21 9.34 10.33 4.07
CA GLU A 21 10.74 9.97 4.39
C GLU A 21 10.88 8.85 5.42
N GLN A 22 9.83 8.62 6.23
CA GLN A 22 9.82 7.54 7.22
C GLN A 22 8.99 6.35 6.79
N LEU A 23 8.80 6.17 5.48
CA LEU A 23 7.97 5.11 4.93
C LEU A 23 8.37 3.72 5.47
N TRP A 24 9.66 3.42 5.47
CA TRP A 24 10.16 2.12 5.94
C TRP A 24 9.84 1.90 7.42
N GLU A 25 10.14 2.87 8.27
CA GLU A 25 9.93 2.75 9.72
C GLU A 25 8.46 2.55 10.06
N VAL A 26 7.57 3.25 9.35
CA VAL A 26 6.13 3.11 9.56
C VAL A 26 5.64 1.74 9.11
N THR A 27 6.06 1.28 7.93
CA THR A 27 5.59 0.01 7.37
C THR A 27 6.17 -1.20 8.10
N GLU A 28 7.30 -1.04 8.80
CA GLU A 28 7.87 -2.10 9.62
C GLU A 28 7.31 -2.13 11.05
N GLY A 29 6.42 -1.19 11.39
CA GLY A 29 5.84 -1.13 12.71
C GLY A 29 6.76 -0.55 13.77
N ILE A 30 7.88 0.03 13.37
CA ILE A 30 8.86 0.61 14.31
C ILE A 30 8.29 1.87 14.96
N LYS A 31 7.69 2.74 14.14
CA LYS A 31 7.19 4.03 14.63
C LYS A 31 5.83 3.91 15.31
N PHE A 32 4.95 3.09 14.76
CA PHE A 32 3.59 2.90 15.30
C PHE A 32 3.31 1.40 15.42
N PRO A 33 3.85 0.75 16.46
CA PRO A 33 3.78 -0.73 16.55
C PRO A 33 2.38 -1.28 16.79
N ILE A 34 1.41 -0.45 17.15
CA ILE A 34 0.03 -0.90 17.37
C ILE A 34 -0.80 -0.99 16.08
N LEU A 35 -0.30 -0.45 14.99
CA LEU A 35 -1.02 -0.50 13.71
C LEU A 35 -1.02 -1.91 13.14
N LYS A 36 -2.18 -2.33 12.62
CA LYS A 36 -2.33 -3.64 11.99
C LYS A 36 -2.16 -3.60 10.49
N SER A 37 -2.44 -2.46 9.86
CA SER A 37 -2.29 -2.30 8.42
C SER A 37 -1.96 -0.87 8.05
N ILE A 38 -1.29 -0.73 6.92
CA ILE A 38 -0.87 0.57 6.41
C ILE A 38 -1.17 0.60 4.91
N ALA A 39 -1.80 1.68 4.47
CA ALA A 39 -2.06 1.91 3.05
C ALA A 39 -1.03 2.90 2.51
N VAL A 40 -0.20 2.44 1.60
CA VAL A 40 0.80 3.30 0.95
C VAL A 40 0.13 3.97 -0.26
N CYS A 41 0.02 5.29 -0.19
CA CYS A 41 -0.75 6.06 -1.16
C CYS A 41 0.11 6.61 -2.29
N LEU A 42 -0.40 6.47 -3.52
CA LEU A 42 0.20 7.02 -4.73
C LEU A 42 -0.83 7.87 -5.49
N GLU A 43 -1.92 8.24 -4.83
CA GLU A 43 -3.00 9.04 -5.43
C GLU A 43 -3.02 10.44 -4.82
N ASP A 44 -4.02 10.75 -4.00
CA ASP A 44 -4.25 12.13 -3.52
C ASP A 44 -3.11 12.72 -2.69
N ALA A 45 -2.38 11.87 -1.97
CA ALA A 45 -1.32 12.34 -1.09
C ALA A 45 0.02 12.58 -1.81
N VAL A 46 0.09 12.33 -3.12
CA VAL A 46 1.32 12.47 -3.90
C VAL A 46 1.08 13.40 -5.08
N LEU A 47 1.90 14.43 -5.19
CA LEU A 47 1.82 15.36 -6.32
C LEU A 47 2.27 14.66 -7.60
N GLU A 48 1.70 15.07 -8.74
CA GLU A 48 2.01 14.44 -10.02
C GLU A 48 3.51 14.48 -10.33
N LYS A 49 4.20 15.58 -9.98
CA LYS A 49 5.64 15.70 -10.19
C LYS A 49 6.45 14.71 -9.37
N ASP A 50 5.87 14.16 -8.30
CA ASP A 50 6.57 13.25 -7.39
C ASP A 50 6.24 11.78 -7.64
N ILE A 51 5.45 11.48 -8.68
CA ILE A 51 5.02 10.11 -8.96
C ILE A 51 6.21 9.17 -9.20
N GLN A 52 7.21 9.62 -9.95
CA GLN A 52 8.38 8.78 -10.22
C GLN A 52 9.10 8.42 -8.92
N THR A 53 9.30 9.42 -8.06
CA THR A 53 9.94 9.19 -6.76
C THR A 53 9.10 8.24 -5.90
N ALA A 54 7.78 8.44 -5.89
CA ALA A 54 6.87 7.58 -5.15
C ALA A 54 6.94 6.14 -5.62
N MET A 55 6.98 5.91 -6.93
CA MET A 55 7.07 4.56 -7.50
C MET A 55 8.40 3.89 -7.14
N VAL A 56 9.51 4.63 -7.21
CA VAL A 56 10.82 4.11 -6.83
C VAL A 56 10.82 3.74 -5.33
N ASN A 57 10.29 4.63 -4.49
CA ASN A 57 10.22 4.36 -3.05
C ASN A 57 9.40 3.12 -2.74
N LEU A 58 8.26 2.97 -3.40
CA LEU A 58 7.41 1.80 -3.20
C LEU A 58 8.13 0.52 -3.61
N LYS A 59 8.75 0.53 -4.78
CA LYS A 59 9.46 -0.65 -5.26
C LYS A 59 10.59 -1.05 -4.31
N LEU A 60 11.36 -0.08 -3.83
CA LEU A 60 12.44 -0.33 -2.87
C LEU A 60 11.88 -0.88 -1.56
N LEU A 61 10.76 -0.34 -1.10
CA LEU A 61 10.11 -0.83 0.10
C LEU A 61 9.73 -2.30 -0.03
N LEU A 62 9.10 -2.67 -1.13
CA LEU A 62 8.65 -4.04 -1.33
C LEU A 62 9.83 -4.99 -1.52
N GLN A 63 10.88 -4.57 -2.23
CA GLN A 63 12.09 -5.37 -2.38
C GLN A 63 12.77 -5.59 -1.04
N LYS A 64 12.81 -4.56 -0.20
CA LYS A 64 13.42 -4.65 1.12
C LYS A 64 12.61 -5.59 2.02
N ARG A 65 11.29 -5.54 1.93
CA ARG A 65 10.44 -6.46 2.68
C ARG A 65 10.61 -7.90 2.22
N LEU A 66 10.85 -8.12 0.93
CA LEU A 66 11.13 -9.45 0.40
C LEU A 66 12.43 -10.01 0.97
N GLU A 67 13.47 -9.16 1.08
CA GLU A 67 14.77 -9.56 1.61
C GLU A 67 14.76 -9.70 3.14
N GLN A 68 13.94 -8.91 3.81
CA GLN A 68 13.85 -8.88 5.28
C GLN A 68 12.41 -9.07 5.72
N PRO A 69 11.84 -10.26 5.56
CA PRO A 69 10.45 -10.50 5.96
C PRO A 69 10.27 -10.35 7.46
N ASN A 70 9.15 -9.74 7.85
CA ASN A 70 8.82 -9.48 9.25
C ASN A 70 7.36 -9.83 9.49
N SER A 71 7.12 -11.00 10.10
CA SER A 71 5.77 -11.48 10.35
C SER A 71 4.99 -10.63 11.35
N LYS A 72 5.67 -9.76 12.09
CA LYS A 72 5.04 -8.87 13.07
C LYS A 72 4.75 -7.49 12.50
N ALA A 73 5.22 -7.17 11.30
CA ALA A 73 4.98 -5.89 10.68
C ALA A 73 3.53 -5.77 10.25
N PRO A 74 2.97 -4.55 10.19
CA PRO A 74 1.62 -4.34 9.67
C PRO A 74 1.49 -4.85 8.24
N ALA A 75 0.28 -5.26 7.87
CA ALA A 75 -0.01 -5.61 6.48
C ALA A 75 0.11 -4.35 5.62
N ILE A 76 0.69 -4.49 4.44
CA ILE A 76 0.82 -3.38 3.50
C ILE A 76 -0.27 -3.49 2.44
N PHE A 77 -1.02 -2.40 2.27
CA PHE A 77 -1.93 -2.23 1.15
C PHE A 77 -1.40 -1.09 0.29
N ILE A 78 -1.64 -1.16 -1.00
CA ILE A 78 -1.18 -0.16 -1.95
C ILE A 78 -2.39 0.51 -2.57
N ARG A 79 -2.42 1.84 -2.58
CA ARG A 79 -3.48 2.60 -3.23
C ARG A 79 -2.92 3.26 -4.48
N PRO A 80 -3.05 2.60 -5.66
CA PRO A 80 -2.52 3.15 -6.91
C PRO A 80 -3.38 4.31 -7.39
N ARG A 81 -2.79 5.14 -8.25
CA ARG A 81 -3.50 6.29 -8.82
C ARG A 81 -4.52 5.88 -9.89
N ASN A 82 -4.17 4.86 -10.68
CA ASN A 82 -5.00 4.39 -11.77
C ASN A 82 -4.62 2.95 -12.15
N ILE A 83 -5.32 2.41 -13.14
CA ILE A 83 -5.10 1.03 -13.59
C ILE A 83 -3.71 0.82 -14.17
N GLU A 84 -3.19 1.77 -14.94
CA GLU A 84 -1.86 1.66 -15.53
C GLU A 84 -0.79 1.55 -14.45
N MET A 85 -0.90 2.35 -13.40
CA MET A 85 0.03 2.26 -12.27
C MET A 85 -0.08 0.90 -11.58
N ALA A 86 -1.31 0.40 -11.40
CA ALA A 86 -1.52 -0.92 -10.79
C ALA A 86 -0.86 -2.02 -11.61
N LYS A 87 -0.96 -1.95 -12.93
CA LYS A 87 -0.30 -2.91 -13.83
C LYS A 87 1.21 -2.88 -13.66
N HIS A 88 1.80 -1.69 -13.57
CA HIS A 88 3.24 -1.56 -13.34
C HIS A 88 3.66 -2.24 -12.03
N ILE A 89 2.89 -2.02 -10.98
CA ILE A 89 3.20 -2.60 -9.67
C ILE A 89 3.11 -4.13 -9.72
N VAL A 90 2.08 -4.65 -10.34
CA VAL A 90 1.90 -6.11 -10.50
C VAL A 90 3.05 -6.71 -11.30
N ASP A 91 3.52 -6.02 -12.32
CA ASP A 91 4.59 -6.49 -13.19
C ASP A 91 5.97 -6.56 -12.50
N TRP A 92 6.11 -5.94 -11.32
CA TRP A 92 7.35 -6.06 -10.54
C TRP A 92 7.54 -7.46 -9.95
N ASP A 93 6.50 -8.28 -9.95
CA ASP A 93 6.51 -9.64 -9.38
C ASP A 93 6.86 -9.65 -7.88
N LEU A 94 6.31 -8.68 -7.16
CA LEU A 94 6.48 -8.55 -5.71
C LEU A 94 5.14 -8.73 -4.98
N ASN A 95 4.21 -9.44 -5.60
CA ASN A 95 2.82 -9.53 -5.16
C ASN A 95 2.64 -10.16 -3.77
N HIS A 96 3.60 -10.96 -3.34
CA HIS A 96 3.53 -11.60 -2.02
C HIS A 96 4.11 -10.72 -0.89
N THR A 97 4.61 -9.52 -1.21
CA THR A 97 5.16 -8.61 -0.21
C THR A 97 4.14 -7.59 0.30
N TYR A 98 2.97 -7.54 -0.32
CA TYR A 98 1.86 -6.70 0.15
C TYR A 98 0.57 -7.51 0.12
N SER A 99 -0.42 -7.06 0.91
CA SER A 99 -1.63 -7.85 1.15
C SER A 99 -2.74 -7.58 0.12
N GLY A 100 -2.74 -6.43 -0.51
CA GLY A 100 -3.77 -6.11 -1.49
C GLY A 100 -3.65 -4.67 -1.97
N MET A 101 -4.61 -4.28 -2.81
CA MET A 101 -4.70 -2.91 -3.31
C MET A 101 -6.02 -2.29 -2.89
N ILE A 102 -5.97 -1.00 -2.54
CA ILE A 102 -7.16 -0.21 -2.28
C ILE A 102 -7.45 0.54 -3.56
N LEU A 103 -8.58 0.24 -4.18
CA LEU A 103 -8.92 0.82 -5.47
C LEU A 103 -9.31 2.29 -5.32
N PRO A 104 -8.87 3.17 -6.24
CA PRO A 104 -9.33 4.54 -6.25
C PRO A 104 -10.79 4.59 -6.67
N LYS A 105 -11.38 5.80 -6.71
CA LYS A 105 -12.76 5.94 -7.16
C LYS A 105 -12.97 5.25 -8.50
N PHE A 106 -13.98 4.40 -8.55
CA PHE A 106 -14.32 3.70 -9.79
C PHE A 106 -15.81 3.37 -9.79
N THR A 107 -16.35 3.11 -10.97
CA THR A 107 -17.72 2.67 -11.14
C THR A 107 -17.76 1.17 -11.40
N LEU A 108 -18.98 0.60 -11.40
CA LEU A 108 -19.14 -0.81 -11.77
C LEU A 108 -18.61 -1.08 -13.19
N HIS A 109 -18.62 -0.06 -14.04
CA HIS A 109 -18.06 -0.17 -15.38
C HIS A 109 -16.56 -0.47 -15.35
N ASP A 110 -15.84 0.06 -14.37
CA ASP A 110 -14.40 -0.11 -14.25
C ASP A 110 -14.02 -1.39 -13.52
N LEU A 111 -14.96 -2.00 -12.81
CA LEU A 111 -14.68 -3.15 -11.95
C LEU A 111 -14.00 -4.30 -12.70
N LYS A 112 -14.48 -4.62 -13.90
CA LYS A 112 -13.91 -5.70 -14.69
C LYS A 112 -12.45 -5.45 -15.04
N GLN A 113 -12.12 -4.21 -15.41
CA GLN A 113 -10.75 -3.84 -15.74
C GLN A 113 -9.81 -4.04 -14.54
N TRP A 114 -10.27 -3.64 -13.35
CA TRP A 114 -9.48 -3.82 -12.14
C TRP A 114 -9.31 -5.30 -11.80
N MET A 115 -10.36 -6.10 -11.94
CA MET A 115 -10.27 -7.53 -11.66
C MET A 115 -9.30 -8.23 -12.60
N ASP A 116 -9.19 -7.79 -13.85
CA ASP A 116 -8.27 -8.37 -14.82
C ASP A 116 -6.82 -8.03 -14.51
N VAL A 117 -6.57 -6.92 -13.81
CA VAL A 117 -5.21 -6.47 -13.46
C VAL A 117 -4.69 -7.12 -12.18
N LEU A 118 -5.56 -7.28 -11.17
CA LEU A 118 -5.14 -7.75 -9.87
C LEU A 118 -4.75 -9.23 -9.90
N PRO A 119 -3.63 -9.60 -9.24
CA PRO A 119 -3.25 -11.01 -9.14
C PRO A 119 -4.30 -11.80 -8.36
N SER A 120 -4.44 -13.09 -8.69
CA SER A 120 -5.44 -13.95 -8.05
C SER A 120 -5.17 -14.19 -6.56
N ASN A 121 -3.95 -13.96 -6.09
CA ASN A 121 -3.59 -14.14 -4.68
C ASN A 121 -3.80 -12.87 -3.84
N ILE A 122 -4.35 -11.81 -4.42
CA ILE A 122 -4.67 -10.57 -3.72
C ILE A 122 -6.19 -10.45 -3.61
N ASN A 123 -6.66 -10.24 -2.41
CA ASN A 123 -8.10 -10.11 -2.13
C ASN A 123 -8.50 -8.66 -1.92
#